data_d8f4c4b01689960fb5ce93e24e61b10b
#
_entry.id   d8f4c4b01689960fb5ce93e24e61b10b
#
_cell.length_a   1.000
_cell.length_b   1.000
_cell.length_c   1.000
_cell.angle_alpha   90.00
_cell.angle_beta   90.00
_cell.angle_gamma   90.00
#
_symmetry.space_group_name_H-M   'P 1'
#
loop_
_entity.id
_entity.type
_entity.pdbx_description
1 polymer ?
#
loop_
_entity_poly.entity_id
_entity_poly.type
_entity_poly.pdbx_seq_one_letter_code
_entity_poly.pdbx_strand_id
1 'polypeptide(L)'
;MKNFVQEGKTITVTAPANVTSGQYVTVGAIRGVAAFDAAQGEPVEVATEGVFTLPKVAADNIAAGDLLYWNGTACTKVPGTGSKPLVGVATKPAAANSTTVQVKLGTHGLTGPA
;
A
#
# COMPACT_ATOMS: atom_id res chain seq x y z
N MET A 1 2.81 9.79 -28.23
CA MET A 1 3.20 8.37 -28.16
C MET A 1 2.06 7.50 -28.63
N LYS A 2 2.35 6.55 -29.50
CA LYS A 2 1.30 5.68 -30.02
C LYS A 2 0.91 4.55 -29.07
N ASN A 3 1.76 4.22 -28.13
CA ASN A 3 1.56 3.12 -27.18
C ASN A 3 1.19 3.57 -25.78
N PHE A 4 0.89 4.86 -25.59
CA PHE A 4 0.41 5.35 -24.31
C PHE A 4 -1.05 4.92 -24.13
N VAL A 5 -1.35 4.19 -23.07
CA VAL A 5 -2.70 3.68 -22.78
C VAL A 5 -3.40 4.55 -21.75
N GLN A 6 -2.73 4.81 -20.64
CA GLN A 6 -3.28 5.61 -19.53
C GLN A 6 -2.17 5.96 -18.57
N GLU A 7 -2.41 6.96 -17.73
CA GLU A 7 -1.51 7.24 -16.61
C GLU A 7 -1.59 6.12 -15.58
N GLY A 8 -0.46 5.79 -14.98
CA GLY A 8 -0.39 4.71 -14.00
C GLY A 8 -0.73 5.11 -12.57
N LYS A 9 -1.26 6.31 -12.37
CA LYS A 9 -1.58 6.81 -11.02
C LYS A 9 -2.78 6.10 -10.42
N THR A 10 -3.72 5.70 -11.26
CA THR A 10 -4.92 4.99 -10.86
C THR A 10 -5.14 3.86 -11.83
N ILE A 11 -5.39 2.67 -11.32
CA ILE A 11 -5.60 1.48 -12.15
C ILE A 11 -6.89 0.83 -11.69
N THR A 12 -7.72 0.38 -12.64
CA THR A 12 -8.93 -0.36 -12.34
C THR A 12 -8.61 -1.83 -12.23
N VAL A 13 -8.98 -2.44 -11.11
CA VAL A 13 -8.80 -3.87 -10.88
C VAL A 13 -10.10 -4.49 -10.38
N THR A 14 -10.18 -5.81 -10.43
CA THR A 14 -11.30 -6.53 -9.82
C THR A 14 -11.01 -6.66 -8.33
N ALA A 15 -11.94 -6.24 -7.49
CA ALA A 15 -11.76 -6.29 -6.04
C ALA A 15 -11.58 -7.74 -5.58
N PRO A 16 -10.47 -8.09 -4.91
CA PRO A 16 -10.22 -9.47 -4.47
C PRO A 16 -11.06 -9.88 -3.27
N ALA A 17 -11.66 -8.93 -2.60
CA ALA A 17 -12.54 -9.11 -1.47
C ALA A 17 -13.37 -7.84 -1.35
N ASN A 18 -14.27 -7.77 -0.38
CA ASN A 18 -14.95 -6.51 -0.10
C ASN A 18 -13.92 -5.49 0.37
N VAL A 19 -13.90 -4.32 -0.26
CA VAL A 19 -12.96 -3.26 0.07
C VAL A 19 -13.70 -1.98 0.38
N THR A 20 -13.09 -1.16 1.23
CA THR A 20 -13.61 0.17 1.55
C THR A 20 -12.64 1.24 1.07
N SER A 21 -13.17 2.42 0.80
CA SER A 21 -12.38 3.57 0.38
C SER A 21 -11.23 3.81 1.38
N GLY A 22 -10.03 4.01 0.87
CA GLY A 22 -8.85 4.22 1.71
C GLY A 22 -8.13 2.95 2.14
N GLN A 23 -8.69 1.78 1.86
CA GLN A 23 -8.08 0.51 2.22
C GLN A 23 -6.93 0.16 1.27
N TYR A 24 -5.85 -0.37 1.81
CA TYR A 24 -4.73 -0.86 1.00
C TYR A 24 -5.14 -2.18 0.35
N VAL A 25 -4.94 -2.28 -0.96
CA VAL A 25 -5.39 -3.42 -1.77
C VAL A 25 -4.20 -3.97 -2.55
N THR A 26 -4.10 -5.30 -2.60
CA THR A 26 -3.10 -5.97 -3.43
C THR A 26 -3.79 -6.93 -4.38
N VAL A 27 -3.44 -6.87 -5.66
CA VAL A 27 -3.89 -7.81 -6.68
C VAL A 27 -2.64 -8.22 -7.45
N GLY A 28 -2.08 -9.38 -7.08
CA GLY A 28 -0.78 -9.77 -7.58
C GLY A 28 0.26 -8.73 -7.19
N ALA A 29 0.99 -8.21 -8.17
CA ALA A 29 1.98 -7.16 -7.95
C ALA A 29 1.39 -5.75 -8.00
N ILE A 30 0.12 -5.62 -8.33
CA ILE A 30 -0.56 -4.31 -8.30
C ILE A 30 -0.94 -4.00 -6.86
N ARG A 31 -0.51 -2.87 -6.37
CA ARG A 31 -0.71 -2.46 -4.97
C ARG A 31 -1.09 -1.00 -4.91
N GLY A 32 -2.00 -0.68 -4.02
CA GLY A 32 -2.41 0.69 -3.85
C GLY A 32 -3.56 0.85 -2.90
N VAL A 33 -4.22 1.99 -2.95
CA VAL A 33 -5.30 2.37 -2.03
C VAL A 33 -6.59 2.47 -2.82
N ALA A 34 -7.63 1.79 -2.35
CA ALA A 34 -8.94 1.81 -2.99
C ALA A 34 -9.53 3.23 -2.98
N ALA A 35 -10.02 3.68 -4.13
CA ALA A 35 -10.59 5.01 -4.26
C ALA A 35 -12.03 5.08 -3.78
N PHE A 36 -12.73 3.93 -3.74
CA PHE A 36 -14.12 3.86 -3.28
C PHE A 36 -14.43 2.44 -2.80
N ASP A 37 -15.60 2.28 -2.20
CA ASP A 37 -16.03 0.97 -1.72
C ASP A 37 -16.39 0.08 -2.91
N ALA A 38 -16.07 -1.20 -2.81
CA ALA A 38 -16.43 -2.18 -3.82
C ALA A 38 -16.62 -3.55 -3.18
N ALA A 39 -17.60 -4.30 -3.67
CA ALA A 39 -17.80 -5.68 -3.26
C ALA A 39 -16.83 -6.59 -4.00
N GLN A 40 -16.56 -7.75 -3.43
CA GLN A 40 -15.71 -8.75 -4.07
C GLN A 40 -16.22 -9.03 -5.48
N GLY A 41 -15.32 -9.02 -6.46
CA GLY A 41 -15.65 -9.29 -7.86
C GLY A 41 -16.06 -8.04 -8.64
N GLU A 42 -16.30 -6.92 -7.98
CA GLU A 42 -16.65 -5.67 -8.64
C GLU A 42 -15.40 -4.88 -9.02
N PRO A 43 -15.46 -4.04 -10.05
CA PRO A 43 -14.32 -3.21 -10.39
C PRO A 43 -14.10 -2.13 -9.33
N VAL A 44 -12.84 -1.87 -9.02
CA VAL A 44 -12.45 -0.81 -8.11
C VAL A 44 -11.23 -0.09 -8.66
N GLU A 45 -11.22 1.24 -8.54
CA GLU A 45 -10.03 2.01 -8.88
C GLU A 45 -9.09 2.04 -7.69
N VAL A 46 -7.82 1.80 -7.96
CA VAL A 46 -6.76 1.74 -6.96
C VAL A 46 -5.74 2.82 -7.29
N ALA A 47 -5.51 3.72 -6.34
CA ALA A 47 -4.47 4.72 -6.47
C ALA A 47 -3.12 4.06 -6.23
N THR A 48 -2.22 4.11 -7.20
CA THR A 48 -0.92 3.46 -7.14
C THR A 48 0.21 4.42 -6.80
N GLU A 49 -0.08 5.70 -6.75
CA GLU A 49 0.87 6.75 -6.39
C GLU A 49 0.22 7.71 -5.41
N GLY A 50 1.02 8.48 -4.72
CA GLY A 50 0.56 9.50 -3.80
C GLY A 50 0.98 9.21 -2.38
N VAL A 51 0.57 10.09 -1.48
CA VAL A 51 0.88 9.98 -0.06
C VAL A 51 -0.42 9.72 0.68
N PHE A 52 -0.46 8.63 1.44
CA PHE A 52 -1.66 8.20 2.15
C PHE A 52 -1.34 7.89 3.60
N THR A 53 -2.32 8.05 4.46
CA THR A 53 -2.25 7.60 5.84
C THR A 53 -2.78 6.17 5.91
N LEU A 54 -1.94 5.24 6.34
CA LEU A 54 -2.28 3.82 6.41
C LEU A 54 -2.06 3.30 7.84
N PRO A 55 -2.73 2.20 8.21
CA PRO A 55 -2.51 1.60 9.51
C PRO A 55 -1.07 1.12 9.67
N LYS A 56 -0.56 1.18 10.87
CA LYS A 56 0.81 0.86 11.23
C LYS A 56 0.82 -0.12 12.39
N VAL A 57 1.79 -1.03 12.39
CA VAL A 57 2.06 -1.87 13.57
C VAL A 57 2.48 -0.94 14.71
N ALA A 58 1.72 -0.95 15.81
CA ALA A 58 1.90 0.03 16.87
C ALA A 58 3.29 -0.03 17.52
N ALA A 59 3.89 -1.21 17.59
CA ALA A 59 5.20 -1.38 18.22
C ALA A 59 6.35 -0.79 17.39
N ASP A 60 6.16 -0.54 16.11
CA ASP A 60 7.23 -0.04 15.23
C ASP A 60 7.46 1.45 15.44
N ASN A 61 8.71 1.81 15.60
CA ASN A 61 9.15 3.20 15.65
C ASN A 61 9.72 3.54 14.27
N ILE A 62 9.00 4.35 13.51
CA ILE A 62 9.30 4.61 12.11
C ILE A 62 9.90 6.00 11.95
N ALA A 63 11.00 6.09 11.21
CA ALA A 63 11.61 7.36 10.84
C ALA A 63 11.23 7.72 9.40
N ALA A 64 11.25 9.00 9.08
CA ALA A 64 11.04 9.45 7.70
C ALA A 64 12.09 8.78 6.79
N GLY A 65 11.64 8.25 5.65
CA GLY A 65 12.50 7.56 4.72
C GLY A 65 12.59 6.05 4.93
N ASP A 66 12.03 5.51 6.00
CA ASP A 66 12.03 4.07 6.23
C ASP A 66 11.17 3.38 5.18
N LEU A 67 11.64 2.24 4.68
CA LEU A 67 10.86 1.37 3.82
C LEU A 67 9.77 0.69 4.65
N LEU A 68 8.58 0.61 4.07
CA LEU A 68 7.44 0.02 4.74
C LEU A 68 6.89 -1.15 3.95
N TYR A 69 6.55 -2.21 4.64
CA TYR A 69 6.01 -3.45 4.08
C TYR A 69 4.60 -3.67 4.63
N TRP A 70 3.80 -4.46 3.90
CA TRP A 70 2.43 -4.77 4.30
C TRP A 70 2.39 -6.18 4.90
N ASN A 71 1.97 -6.29 6.15
CA ASN A 71 1.91 -7.60 6.82
C ASN A 71 0.56 -8.30 6.69
N GLY A 72 -0.34 -7.75 5.89
CA GLY A 72 -1.70 -8.26 5.71
C GLY A 72 -2.76 -7.36 6.35
N THR A 73 -2.40 -6.58 7.36
CA THR A 73 -3.33 -5.68 8.06
C THR A 73 -2.77 -4.30 8.30
N ALA A 74 -1.45 -4.14 8.32
CA ALA A 74 -0.83 -2.86 8.65
C ALA A 74 0.55 -2.75 8.03
N CYS A 75 1.07 -1.51 7.97
CA CYS A 75 2.44 -1.25 7.54
C CYS A 75 3.41 -1.57 8.66
N THR A 76 4.55 -2.15 8.31
CA THR A 76 5.63 -2.44 9.25
C THR A 76 6.97 -2.15 8.58
N LYS A 77 7.95 -1.71 9.35
CA LYS A 77 9.30 -1.53 8.85
C LYS A 77 10.11 -2.82 8.87
N VAL A 78 9.58 -3.87 9.45
CA VAL A 78 10.27 -5.15 9.61
C VAL A 78 9.79 -6.11 8.53
N PRO A 79 10.64 -6.49 7.55
CA PRO A 79 10.22 -7.45 6.53
C PRO A 79 10.00 -8.85 7.10
N GLY A 80 10.71 -9.22 8.16
CA GLY A 80 10.53 -10.51 8.82
C GLY A 80 10.95 -11.69 7.97
N THR A 81 10.33 -12.84 8.21
CA THR A 81 10.54 -14.05 7.41
C THR A 81 9.46 -14.12 6.34
N GLY A 82 9.80 -14.59 5.15
CA GLY A 82 8.89 -14.61 4.02
C GLY A 82 8.78 -13.25 3.36
N SER A 83 8.36 -13.25 2.12
CA SER A 83 8.21 -12.02 1.34
C SER A 83 6.96 -11.27 1.75
N LYS A 84 7.09 -9.99 2.02
CA LYS A 84 5.96 -9.09 2.25
C LYS A 84 5.95 -8.04 1.16
N PRO A 85 4.75 -7.63 0.69
CA PRO A 85 4.66 -6.56 -0.29
C PRO A 85 5.30 -5.28 0.24
N LEU A 86 6.10 -4.63 -0.58
CA LEU A 86 6.67 -3.33 -0.25
C LEU A 86 5.63 -2.26 -0.58
N VAL A 87 5.21 -1.51 0.44
CA VAL A 87 4.17 -0.49 0.29
C VAL A 87 4.77 0.81 -0.26
N GLY A 88 5.87 1.24 0.31
CA GLY A 88 6.50 2.49 -0.06
C GLY A 88 7.43 2.97 1.03
N VAL A 89 7.58 4.29 1.13
CA VAL A 89 8.44 4.92 2.13
C VAL A 89 7.63 5.83 3.03
N ALA A 90 8.00 5.85 4.30
CA ALA A 90 7.42 6.79 5.26
C ALA A 90 7.87 8.21 4.92
N THR A 91 6.93 9.13 4.88
CA THR A 91 7.23 10.53 4.60
C THR A 91 7.42 11.35 5.86
N LYS A 92 6.96 10.82 6.99
CA LYS A 92 7.09 11.46 8.30
C LYS A 92 7.38 10.41 9.36
N PRO A 93 8.03 10.80 10.47
CA PRO A 93 8.21 9.85 11.57
C PRO A 93 6.87 9.42 12.16
N ALA A 94 6.81 8.18 12.63
CA ALA A 94 5.66 7.65 13.36
C ALA A 94 6.20 6.86 14.55
N ALA A 95 6.06 7.42 15.72
CA ALA A 95 6.63 6.85 16.94
C ALA A 95 5.95 5.53 17.31
N ALA A 96 6.62 4.74 18.13
CA ALA A 96 6.00 3.57 18.75
C ALA A 96 4.71 4.00 19.46
N ASN A 97 3.72 3.11 19.43
CA ASN A 97 2.36 3.35 19.93
C ASN A 97 1.47 4.22 19.04
N SER A 98 2.00 4.76 17.94
CA SER A 98 1.15 5.34 16.89
C SER A 98 0.47 4.20 16.13
N THR A 99 -0.74 4.44 15.65
CA THR A 99 -1.51 3.41 14.93
C THR A 99 -1.56 3.68 13.42
N THR A 100 -1.02 4.79 12.97
CA THR A 100 -1.01 5.15 11.55
C THR A 100 0.35 5.71 11.16
N VAL A 101 0.64 5.65 9.85
CA VAL A 101 1.86 6.21 9.27
C VAL A 101 1.51 6.82 7.92
N GLN A 102 2.20 7.88 7.55
CA GLN A 102 2.05 8.52 6.25
C GLN A 102 3.06 7.93 5.28
N VAL A 103 2.56 7.38 4.17
CA VAL A 103 3.36 6.59 3.23
C VAL A 103 3.24 7.15 1.82
N LYS A 104 4.37 7.27 1.14
CA LYS A 104 4.39 7.54 -0.30
C LYS A 104 4.46 6.22 -1.04
N LEU A 105 3.43 5.93 -1.83
CA LEU A 105 3.35 4.72 -2.65
C LEU A 105 4.26 4.84 -3.88
N GLY A 106 4.47 3.74 -4.60
CA GLY A 106 5.20 3.77 -5.84
C GLY A 106 6.22 2.66 -6.04
N THR A 107 6.10 1.57 -5.27
CA THR A 107 7.08 0.48 -5.32
C THR A 107 6.45 -0.80 -5.87
N HIS A 108 5.77 -0.67 -6.98
CA HIS A 108 5.07 -1.78 -7.63
C HIS A 108 5.97 -2.96 -7.92
N GLY A 109 5.47 -4.16 -7.64
CA GLY A 109 6.15 -5.40 -7.95
C GLY A 109 7.28 -5.78 -7.01
N LEU A 110 7.64 -4.91 -6.06
CA LEU A 110 8.72 -5.18 -5.12
C LEU A 110 8.19 -5.82 -3.86
N THR A 111 8.98 -6.73 -3.29
CA THR A 111 8.69 -7.36 -2.01
C THR A 111 9.91 -7.22 -1.12
N GLY A 112 9.67 -7.30 0.20
CA GLY A 112 10.76 -7.30 1.14
C GLY A 112 11.58 -8.60 1.07
N PRO A 113 12.77 -8.61 1.67
CA PRO A 113 13.57 -9.83 1.72
C PRO A 113 12.86 -10.93 2.49
N ALA A 114 13.05 -12.15 2.03
CA ALA A 114 12.49 -13.32 2.68
C ALA A 114 13.23 -13.65 3.97
#